data_4f49ffb37204a9e1d937f65f8a0d9f39
#
_entry.id   4f49ffb37204a9e1d937f65f8a0d9f39
#
_cell.length_a   1.000
_cell.length_b   1.000
_cell.length_c   1.000
_cell.angle_alpha   90.00
_cell.angle_beta   90.00
_cell.angle_gamma   90.00
#
_symmetry.space_group_name_H-M   'P 1'
#
loop_
_entity.id
_entity.type
_entity.pdbx_description
1 polymer ?
#
loop_
_entity_poly.entity_id
_entity_poly.type
_entity_poly.pdbx_seq_one_letter_code
_entity_poly.pdbx_strand_id
1 'polypeptide(L)'
;MILRDEYGFNEDLTMWEHGNSNNMISISNGHRSGFNTLVEIKDKATGEVLFRGKNKTMLAGSEFMAMRTFKIKGASFTTPTYNTQLGLESTKVSTGNDLTLAYTCNLFCIGQGGCNRESAIFYPVNNKTWIDTTEIIPFQMVPSNKDLTPDERKIYFGRKPITNLNMVAYYFKRFEGEPVLKKQFDDGTPWSSSVYQDKSTLKAQVIVTNTLSVTKYDGRDYFIHSSGINDGRFNSLELCTSWGESINGYTYFQDIRPITRINFPNKYLNDLTAGWDISYTIYF
;
A
#
# COMPACT_ATOMS: atom_id res chain seq x y z
N MET A 1 -25.31 2.83 10.87
CA MET A 1 -25.78 1.69 10.03
C MET A 1 -24.75 0.58 10.19
N ILE A 2 -25.10 -0.49 10.89
CA ILE A 2 -24.20 -1.66 11.10
C ILE A 2 -24.40 -2.58 9.91
N LEU A 3 -23.37 -2.71 9.07
CA LEU A 3 -23.35 -3.72 8.03
C LEU A 3 -22.76 -5.00 8.62
N ARG A 4 -23.57 -6.03 8.76
CA ARG A 4 -23.09 -7.40 9.02
C ARG A 4 -22.74 -8.02 7.68
N ASP A 5 -21.51 -8.50 7.54
CA ASP A 5 -21.19 -9.37 6.41
C ASP A 5 -21.76 -10.77 6.66
N GLU A 6 -21.88 -11.58 5.60
CA GLU A 6 -22.43 -12.93 5.63
C GLU A 6 -21.63 -13.91 6.52
N TYR A 7 -20.51 -13.47 7.10
CA TYR A 7 -19.61 -14.25 7.94
C TYR A 7 -19.61 -13.81 9.40
N GLY A 8 -20.49 -12.89 9.80
CA GLY A 8 -20.66 -12.50 11.20
C GLY A 8 -19.56 -11.58 11.75
N PHE A 9 -18.78 -10.95 10.91
CA PHE A 9 -17.81 -9.93 11.34
C PHE A 9 -18.52 -8.59 11.51
N ASN A 10 -18.57 -8.07 12.74
CA ASN A 10 -18.95 -6.69 12.98
C ASN A 10 -17.79 -5.79 12.57
N GLU A 11 -17.86 -5.22 11.39
CA GLU A 11 -17.02 -4.07 11.04
C GLU A 11 -17.74 -2.81 11.55
N ASP A 12 -17.31 -2.27 12.68
CA ASP A 12 -17.71 -0.94 13.11
C ASP A 12 -17.07 0.08 12.13
N LEU A 13 -17.81 0.37 11.07
CA LEU A 13 -17.56 1.52 10.22
C LEU A 13 -18.06 2.77 10.95
N THR A 14 -17.26 3.31 11.86
CA THR A 14 -17.49 4.67 12.34
C THR A 14 -17.11 5.62 11.21
N MET A 15 -18.14 6.15 10.54
CA MET A 15 -18.00 7.34 9.70
C MET A 15 -17.62 8.50 10.63
N TRP A 16 -16.46 9.09 10.38
CA TRP A 16 -16.00 10.27 11.10
C TRP A 16 -16.60 11.52 10.46
N GLU A 17 -17.48 12.17 11.19
CA GLU A 17 -17.85 13.56 10.92
C GLU A 17 -16.66 14.48 11.28
N HIS A 18 -16.50 15.55 10.52
CA HIS A 18 -15.51 16.59 10.78
C HIS A 18 -15.61 17.12 12.21
N GLY A 19 -14.58 16.95 12.99
CA GLY A 19 -14.45 17.68 14.25
C GLY A 19 -13.91 16.87 15.43
N ASN A 20 -12.73 17.24 15.86
CA ASN A 20 -12.03 16.91 17.12
C ASN A 20 -11.21 15.62 17.21
N SER A 21 -9.93 15.86 17.30
CA SER A 21 -8.75 15.02 17.17
C SER A 21 -8.39 14.12 18.35
N ASN A 22 -9.25 13.78 19.28
CA ASN A 22 -8.84 13.13 20.54
C ASN A 22 -9.48 11.76 20.84
N ASN A 23 -10.15 11.12 19.91
CA ASN A 23 -10.65 9.77 20.16
C ASN A 23 -9.70 8.70 19.60
N MET A 24 -8.88 8.11 20.47
CA MET A 24 -8.21 6.86 20.21
C MET A 24 -9.24 5.80 19.84
N ILE A 25 -9.10 5.22 18.66
CA ILE A 25 -9.94 4.12 18.23
C ILE A 25 -9.66 2.92 19.16
N SER A 26 -10.61 2.60 20.04
CA SER A 26 -10.55 1.36 20.81
C SER A 26 -10.64 0.18 19.88
N ILE A 27 -9.60 -0.62 19.85
CA ILE A 27 -9.52 -1.80 19.01
C ILE A 27 -10.28 -2.93 19.73
N SER A 28 -11.55 -3.18 19.35
CA SER A 28 -12.31 -4.30 19.91
C SER A 28 -11.70 -5.66 19.57
N ASN A 29 -11.73 -6.58 20.54
CA ASN A 29 -11.10 -7.91 20.53
C ASN A 29 -11.82 -8.93 19.63
N GLY A 30 -11.91 -8.70 18.32
CA GLY A 30 -12.34 -9.74 17.36
C GLY A 30 -11.13 -10.59 16.93
N HIS A 31 -11.34 -11.89 16.71
CA HIS A 31 -10.34 -12.80 16.15
C HIS A 31 -9.76 -12.22 14.86
N ARG A 32 -8.47 -11.90 14.86
CA ARG A 32 -7.82 -11.18 13.77
C ARG A 32 -6.78 -12.08 13.14
N SER A 33 -7.06 -12.52 11.95
CA SER A 33 -6.05 -13.01 11.03
C SER A 33 -5.48 -11.80 10.26
N GLY A 34 -4.21 -11.46 10.47
CA GLY A 34 -3.53 -10.46 9.67
C GLY A 34 -2.98 -9.27 10.44
N PHE A 35 -2.37 -8.34 9.71
CA PHE A 35 -1.84 -7.09 10.27
C PHE A 35 -2.97 -6.13 10.62
N ASN A 36 -2.93 -5.57 11.83
CA ASN A 36 -3.70 -4.37 12.11
C ASN A 36 -2.95 -3.18 11.52
N THR A 37 -3.62 -2.39 10.73
CA THR A 37 -2.97 -1.25 10.13
C THR A 37 -3.86 -0.02 10.19
N LEU A 38 -3.22 1.11 10.40
CA LEU A 38 -3.81 2.43 10.32
C LEU A 38 -3.18 3.17 9.15
N VAL A 39 -4.02 3.72 8.29
CA VAL A 39 -3.60 4.59 7.19
C VAL A 39 -4.12 5.98 7.44
N GLU A 40 -3.24 6.95 7.38
CA GLU A 40 -3.54 8.37 7.50
C GLU A 40 -3.04 9.09 6.26
N ILE A 41 -3.95 9.80 5.57
CA ILE A 41 -3.64 10.59 4.38
C ILE A 41 -3.70 12.06 4.78
N LYS A 42 -2.59 12.76 4.57
CA LYS A 42 -2.44 14.19 4.84
C LYS A 42 -2.24 14.98 3.55
N ASP A 43 -2.80 16.16 3.52
CA ASP A 43 -2.41 17.15 2.53
C ASP A 43 -0.96 17.58 2.77
N LYS A 44 -0.15 17.54 1.71
CA LYS A 44 1.29 17.79 1.82
C LYS A 44 1.63 19.26 2.09
N ALA A 45 0.78 20.18 1.65
CA ALA A 45 1.00 21.62 1.84
C ALA A 45 0.56 22.09 3.23
N THR A 46 -0.58 21.61 3.73
CA THR A 46 -1.19 22.07 4.99
C THR A 46 -0.88 21.17 6.18
N GLY A 47 -0.54 19.90 5.93
CA GLY A 47 -0.42 18.86 6.96
C GLY A 47 -1.78 18.40 7.53
N GLU A 48 -2.89 18.87 6.97
CA GLU A 48 -4.23 18.49 7.40
C GLU A 48 -4.48 17.01 7.14
N VAL A 49 -5.05 16.33 8.13
CA VAL A 49 -5.46 14.93 7.99
C VAL A 49 -6.79 14.87 7.26
N LEU A 50 -6.77 14.33 6.06
CA LEU A 50 -7.92 14.25 5.16
C LEU A 50 -8.61 12.90 5.19
N PHE A 51 -7.94 11.89 5.74
CA PHE A 51 -8.50 10.56 5.86
C PHE A 51 -7.73 9.76 6.92
N ARG A 52 -8.46 8.98 7.70
CA ARG A 52 -7.93 7.91 8.56
C ARG A 52 -8.76 6.66 8.35
N GLY A 53 -8.12 5.51 8.22
CA GLY A 53 -8.84 4.26 8.04
C GLY A 53 -7.98 3.05 8.34
N LYS A 54 -8.66 1.94 8.59
CA LYS A 54 -8.01 0.63 8.72
C LYS A 54 -7.99 -0.01 7.33
N ASN A 55 -6.87 -0.63 6.99
CA ASN A 55 -6.81 -1.42 5.78
C ASN A 55 -7.22 -2.88 6.05
N LYS A 56 -7.31 -3.63 4.99
CA LYS A 56 -7.51 -5.07 5.02
C LYS A 56 -6.23 -5.80 4.62
N THR A 57 -5.87 -6.83 5.37
CA THR A 57 -4.78 -7.72 4.99
C THR A 57 -5.21 -8.58 3.82
N MET A 58 -4.42 -8.60 2.76
CA MET A 58 -4.66 -9.41 1.59
C MET A 58 -4.23 -10.87 1.85
N LEU A 59 -4.79 -11.81 1.08
CA LEU A 59 -4.41 -13.22 1.17
C LEU A 59 -2.90 -13.42 0.99
N ALA A 60 -2.30 -12.73 0.02
CA ALA A 60 -0.85 -12.77 -0.20
C ALA A 60 -0.05 -12.22 1.01
N GLY A 61 -0.59 -11.24 1.74
CA GLY A 61 0.02 -10.73 2.97
C GLY A 61 0.02 -11.76 4.09
N SER A 62 -1.09 -12.47 4.28
CA SER A 62 -1.18 -13.56 5.26
C SER A 62 -0.25 -14.72 4.90
N GLU A 63 -0.19 -15.10 3.62
CA GLU A 63 0.72 -16.11 3.09
C GLU A 63 2.18 -15.71 3.33
N PHE A 64 2.56 -14.48 3.00
CA PHE A 64 3.88 -13.92 3.24
C PHE A 64 4.29 -14.02 4.72
N MET A 65 3.40 -13.60 5.63
CA MET A 65 3.68 -13.65 7.08
C MET A 65 3.87 -15.06 7.60
N ALA A 66 3.01 -16.00 7.20
CA ALA A 66 3.12 -17.38 7.60
C ALA A 66 4.45 -17.98 7.13
N MET A 67 4.80 -17.78 5.86
CA MET A 67 6.04 -18.29 5.28
C MET A 67 7.29 -17.72 5.96
N ARG A 68 7.29 -16.41 6.26
CA ARG A 68 8.40 -15.73 6.96
C ARG A 68 8.54 -16.20 8.40
N THR A 69 7.42 -16.24 9.15
CA THR A 69 7.41 -16.57 10.58
C THR A 69 7.90 -18.01 10.82
N PHE A 70 7.43 -18.94 10.01
CA PHE A 70 7.74 -20.36 10.19
C PHE A 70 8.88 -20.86 9.30
N LYS A 71 9.49 -19.97 8.50
CA LYS A 71 10.58 -20.32 7.56
C LYS A 71 10.25 -21.55 6.71
N ILE A 72 9.04 -21.59 6.18
CA ILE A 72 8.56 -22.73 5.39
C ILE A 72 9.39 -22.84 4.11
N LYS A 73 10.20 -23.89 4.03
CA LYS A 73 11.07 -24.14 2.88
C LYS A 73 10.29 -24.83 1.77
N GLY A 74 10.60 -24.45 0.54
CA GLY A 74 10.02 -25.09 -0.65
C GLY A 74 8.56 -24.72 -0.92
N ALA A 75 7.92 -23.92 -0.07
CA ALA A 75 6.63 -23.37 -0.36
C ALA A 75 6.77 -22.23 -1.39
N SER A 76 5.95 -22.25 -2.41
CA SER A 76 5.79 -21.14 -3.35
C SER A 76 4.51 -20.38 -3.02
N PHE A 77 4.52 -19.09 -3.25
CA PHE A 77 3.29 -18.31 -3.21
C PHE A 77 2.29 -18.84 -4.23
N THR A 78 1.05 -19.03 -3.82
CA THR A 78 -0.03 -19.49 -4.71
C THR A 78 -0.84 -18.33 -5.28
N THR A 79 -0.78 -17.17 -4.65
CA THR A 79 -1.48 -15.98 -5.12
C THR A 79 -0.81 -15.41 -6.38
N PRO A 80 -1.59 -14.93 -7.36
CA PRO A 80 -1.06 -14.30 -8.56
C PRO A 80 -0.22 -13.05 -8.26
N THR A 81 0.60 -12.64 -9.20
CA THR A 81 1.48 -11.47 -9.08
C THR A 81 1.07 -10.35 -10.01
N TYR A 82 1.38 -9.12 -9.65
CA TYR A 82 1.24 -7.99 -10.55
C TYR A 82 2.14 -8.09 -11.78
N ASN A 83 3.30 -8.73 -11.66
CA ASN A 83 4.18 -8.97 -12.80
C ASN A 83 3.43 -9.71 -13.92
N THR A 84 2.70 -10.76 -13.57
CA THR A 84 1.88 -11.52 -14.52
C THR A 84 0.64 -10.74 -14.96
N GLN A 85 -0.09 -10.17 -14.01
CA GLN A 85 -1.39 -9.52 -14.29
C GLN A 85 -1.25 -8.25 -15.12
N LEU A 86 -0.25 -7.43 -14.84
CA LEU A 86 0.03 -6.20 -15.60
C LEU A 86 0.91 -6.45 -16.83
N GLY A 87 1.56 -7.60 -16.94
CA GLY A 87 2.57 -7.85 -17.97
C GLY A 87 3.79 -6.93 -17.79
N LEU A 88 4.27 -6.82 -16.54
CA LEU A 88 5.46 -6.02 -16.24
C LEU A 88 6.71 -6.68 -16.77
N GLU A 89 7.69 -5.88 -17.11
CA GLU A 89 9.02 -6.40 -17.38
C GLU A 89 9.56 -7.12 -16.15
N SER A 90 9.99 -8.36 -16.36
CA SER A 90 10.61 -9.18 -15.33
C SER A 90 11.88 -9.80 -15.85
N THR A 91 12.83 -10.00 -14.99
CA THR A 91 14.00 -10.80 -15.27
C THR A 91 13.69 -12.27 -15.01
N LYS A 92 14.35 -13.17 -15.71
CA LYS A 92 14.23 -14.60 -15.39
C LYS A 92 14.89 -14.84 -14.05
N VAL A 93 14.08 -15.21 -13.08
CA VAL A 93 14.53 -15.57 -11.75
C VAL A 93 15.21 -16.94 -11.81
N SER A 94 16.40 -17.04 -11.29
CA SER A 94 16.92 -18.33 -10.88
C SER A 94 16.16 -18.78 -9.64
N THR A 95 15.48 -19.90 -9.73
CA THR A 95 14.80 -20.57 -8.62
C THR A 95 15.84 -21.19 -7.68
N GLY A 96 16.64 -20.34 -7.06
CA GLY A 96 17.61 -20.73 -6.03
C GLY A 96 16.99 -20.57 -4.64
N ASN A 97 17.35 -21.49 -3.79
CA ASN A 97 17.01 -21.67 -2.40
C ASN A 97 16.51 -20.46 -1.60
N ASP A 98 15.34 -20.63 -0.98
CA ASP A 98 14.78 -19.78 0.09
C ASP A 98 14.44 -18.32 -0.27
N LEU A 99 13.78 -18.15 -1.43
CA LEU A 99 13.29 -16.83 -1.90
C LEU A 99 12.40 -16.12 -0.88
N THR A 100 11.73 -16.86 0.02
CA THR A 100 10.87 -16.26 1.04
C THR A 100 11.60 -15.28 1.97
N LEU A 101 12.90 -15.44 2.16
CA LEU A 101 13.72 -14.53 2.95
C LEU A 101 14.12 -13.27 2.18
N ALA A 102 14.09 -13.31 0.85
CA ALA A 102 14.44 -12.18 0.00
C ALA A 102 13.29 -11.19 -0.20
N TYR A 103 12.04 -11.62 0.07
CA TYR A 103 10.88 -10.73 -0.06
C TYR A 103 10.88 -9.67 1.05
N THR A 104 10.59 -8.44 0.66
CA THR A 104 10.42 -7.31 1.57
C THR A 104 9.17 -6.53 1.20
N CYS A 105 8.53 -5.89 2.19
CA CYS A 105 7.49 -4.91 1.96
C CYS A 105 8.15 -3.55 1.69
N ASN A 106 8.22 -3.14 0.45
CA ASN A 106 9.02 -1.97 0.03
C ASN A 106 8.37 -1.13 -1.08
N LEU A 107 7.26 -1.60 -1.65
CA LEU A 107 6.58 -0.94 -2.75
C LEU A 107 5.12 -0.66 -2.39
N PHE A 108 4.55 0.31 -3.08
CA PHE A 108 3.12 0.57 -3.07
C PHE A 108 2.61 0.95 -4.45
N CYS A 109 1.31 0.77 -4.66
CA CYS A 109 0.60 1.26 -5.84
C CYS A 109 -0.69 1.96 -5.45
N ILE A 110 -1.23 2.74 -6.38
CA ILE A 110 -2.47 3.47 -6.25
C ILE A 110 -3.45 3.09 -7.37
N GLY A 111 -4.72 3.31 -7.13
CA GLY A 111 -5.76 2.97 -8.10
C GLY A 111 -7.03 3.80 -7.97
N GLN A 112 -7.97 3.58 -8.91
CA GLN A 112 -9.22 4.33 -9.04
C GLN A 112 -10.48 3.54 -8.65
N GLY A 113 -10.38 2.24 -8.40
CA GLY A 113 -11.53 1.35 -8.17
C GLY A 113 -12.02 1.26 -6.73
N GLY A 114 -11.48 2.07 -5.81
CA GLY A 114 -11.81 1.98 -4.39
C GLY A 114 -13.05 2.75 -3.95
N CYS A 115 -13.55 3.66 -4.76
CA CYS A 115 -14.66 4.54 -4.40
C CYS A 115 -15.55 4.85 -5.60
N ASN A 116 -16.85 5.01 -5.33
CA ASN A 116 -17.76 5.51 -6.34
C ASN A 116 -17.40 6.96 -6.71
N ARG A 117 -17.46 7.28 -8.00
CA ARG A 117 -17.11 8.60 -8.52
C ARG A 117 -17.99 9.71 -7.96
N GLU A 118 -19.30 9.44 -7.86
CA GLU A 118 -20.32 10.47 -7.62
C GLU A 118 -20.69 10.59 -6.14
N SER A 119 -20.68 9.48 -5.40
CA SER A 119 -21.27 9.43 -4.06
C SER A 119 -20.27 9.45 -2.90
N ALA A 120 -18.97 9.47 -3.18
CA ALA A 120 -17.91 9.34 -2.17
C ALA A 120 -18.01 8.08 -1.29
N ILE A 121 -18.89 7.13 -1.64
CA ILE A 121 -19.00 5.84 -0.97
C ILE A 121 -17.86 4.96 -1.48
N PHE A 122 -17.01 4.51 -0.56
CA PHE A 122 -15.93 3.59 -0.91
C PHE A 122 -16.37 2.13 -0.74
N TYR A 123 -15.85 1.30 -1.63
CA TYR A 123 -16.21 -0.10 -1.67
C TYR A 123 -15.45 -0.90 -0.59
N PRO A 124 -16.09 -1.92 0.01
CA PRO A 124 -15.39 -2.81 0.93
C PRO A 124 -14.27 -3.55 0.19
N VAL A 125 -13.13 -3.69 0.86
CA VAL A 125 -11.99 -4.42 0.29
C VAL A 125 -12.25 -5.92 0.38
N ASN A 126 -12.21 -6.60 -0.77
CA ASN A 126 -12.13 -8.05 -0.82
C ASN A 126 -10.66 -8.48 -0.66
N ASN A 127 -10.36 -9.28 0.36
CA ASN A 127 -8.98 -9.71 0.65
C ASN A 127 -8.42 -10.75 -0.33
N LYS A 128 -9.21 -11.26 -1.24
CA LYS A 128 -8.80 -12.21 -2.28
C LYS A 128 -8.36 -11.54 -3.58
N THR A 129 -8.71 -10.25 -3.75
CA THR A 129 -8.46 -9.51 -4.98
C THR A 129 -7.53 -8.33 -4.72
N TRP A 130 -6.66 -8.05 -5.67
CA TRP A 130 -5.85 -6.83 -5.76
C TRP A 130 -6.60 -5.72 -6.49
N ILE A 131 -5.99 -4.53 -6.61
CA ILE A 131 -6.52 -3.50 -7.51
C ILE A 131 -6.58 -4.09 -8.92
N ASP A 132 -7.73 -3.96 -9.57
CA ASP A 132 -7.89 -4.42 -10.95
C ASP A 132 -6.85 -3.75 -11.85
N THR A 133 -6.31 -4.50 -12.80
CA THR A 133 -5.27 -4.00 -13.71
C THR A 133 -5.73 -2.85 -14.59
N THR A 134 -7.04 -2.68 -14.77
CA THR A 134 -7.66 -1.56 -15.48
C THR A 134 -7.82 -0.33 -14.61
N GLU A 135 -7.75 -0.49 -13.29
CA GLU A 135 -7.95 0.57 -12.30
C GLU A 135 -6.65 1.08 -11.69
N ILE A 136 -5.56 0.31 -11.80
CA ILE A 136 -4.25 0.70 -11.27
C ILE A 136 -3.69 1.88 -12.08
N ILE A 137 -3.18 2.88 -11.38
CA ILE A 137 -2.61 4.09 -11.97
C ILE A 137 -1.09 3.99 -11.99
N PRO A 138 -0.43 4.12 -13.15
CA PRO A 138 1.01 4.24 -13.18
C PRO A 138 1.43 5.59 -12.58
N PHE A 139 2.46 5.58 -11.73
CA PHE A 139 3.03 6.80 -11.16
C PHE A 139 3.72 7.66 -12.23
N GLN A 140 4.38 7.01 -13.18
CA GLN A 140 5.07 7.69 -14.26
C GLN A 140 4.74 7.04 -15.60
N MET A 141 4.58 7.87 -16.63
CA MET A 141 4.54 7.47 -18.02
C MET A 141 5.45 8.38 -18.82
N VAL A 142 6.39 7.80 -19.55
CA VAL A 142 7.38 8.54 -20.34
C VAL A 142 7.40 8.01 -21.77
N PRO A 143 7.77 8.83 -22.78
CA PRO A 143 7.99 8.36 -24.13
C PRO A 143 9.01 7.22 -24.17
N SER A 144 8.78 6.20 -24.99
CA SER A 144 9.64 5.01 -25.05
C SER A 144 11.10 5.29 -25.46
N ASN A 145 11.33 6.42 -26.14
CA ASN A 145 12.66 6.89 -26.53
C ASN A 145 13.35 7.77 -25.47
N LYS A 146 12.68 8.05 -24.34
CA LYS A 146 13.21 8.87 -23.25
C LYS A 146 12.79 8.25 -21.91
N ASP A 147 13.41 7.11 -21.59
CA ASP A 147 13.13 6.41 -20.33
C ASP A 147 13.54 7.24 -19.09
N LEU A 148 13.06 6.81 -17.92
CA LEU A 148 13.41 7.43 -16.62
C LEU A 148 14.93 7.45 -16.43
N THR A 149 15.41 8.50 -15.81
CA THR A 149 16.81 8.63 -15.39
C THR A 149 17.18 7.52 -14.39
N PRO A 150 18.47 7.21 -14.21
CA PRO A 150 18.91 6.23 -13.21
C PRO A 150 18.46 6.54 -11.79
N ASP A 151 18.33 7.81 -11.43
CA ASP A 151 17.86 8.21 -10.09
C ASP A 151 16.34 8.04 -9.94
N GLU A 152 15.55 8.37 -10.95
CA GLU A 152 14.10 8.10 -10.95
C GLU A 152 13.82 6.61 -10.91
N ARG A 153 14.65 5.78 -11.56
CA ARG A 153 14.55 4.31 -11.52
C ARG A 153 14.92 3.67 -10.18
N LYS A 154 15.37 4.44 -9.21
CA LYS A 154 15.47 4.02 -7.80
C LYS A 154 14.18 4.22 -7.01
N ILE A 155 13.23 4.98 -7.58
CA ILE A 155 11.98 5.38 -6.95
C ILE A 155 10.79 4.66 -7.59
N TYR A 156 10.77 4.57 -8.93
CA TYR A 156 9.66 4.03 -9.71
C TYR A 156 10.00 2.68 -10.32
N PHE A 157 9.08 1.73 -10.18
CA PHE A 157 9.27 0.32 -10.53
C PHE A 157 8.07 -0.26 -11.27
N GLY A 158 8.17 -1.51 -11.70
CA GLY A 158 7.10 -2.18 -12.44
C GLY A 158 6.93 -1.59 -13.84
N ARG A 159 8.02 -1.57 -14.60
CA ARG A 159 8.09 -1.06 -15.96
C ARG A 159 7.25 -1.91 -16.91
N LYS A 160 6.44 -1.25 -17.73
CA LYS A 160 5.63 -1.87 -18.78
C LYS A 160 5.62 -0.99 -20.03
N PRO A 161 6.01 -1.52 -21.20
CA PRO A 161 5.80 -0.84 -22.47
C PRO A 161 4.30 -0.72 -22.81
N ILE A 162 3.88 0.47 -23.23
CA ILE A 162 2.53 0.78 -23.72
C ILE A 162 2.66 1.06 -25.22
N THR A 163 2.68 0.01 -26.00
CA THR A 163 3.05 0.08 -27.44
C THR A 163 2.14 0.94 -28.29
N ASN A 164 0.83 0.94 -28.02
CA ASN A 164 -0.14 1.78 -28.73
C ASN A 164 0.02 3.28 -28.49
N LEU A 165 0.68 3.69 -27.39
CA LEU A 165 0.98 5.08 -27.08
C LEU A 165 2.45 5.42 -27.30
N ASN A 166 3.29 4.46 -27.67
CA ASN A 166 4.74 4.61 -27.75
C ASN A 166 5.36 5.17 -26.44
N MET A 167 4.86 4.67 -25.31
CA MET A 167 5.25 5.09 -23.96
C MET A 167 5.68 3.90 -23.10
N VAL A 168 6.29 4.20 -21.99
CA VAL A 168 6.62 3.26 -20.92
C VAL A 168 5.99 3.74 -19.64
N ALA A 169 5.30 2.84 -18.95
CA ALA A 169 4.62 3.11 -17.67
C ALA A 169 5.35 2.44 -16.51
N TYR A 170 5.30 3.07 -15.33
CA TYR A 170 5.84 2.57 -14.06
C TYR A 170 4.74 2.56 -13.01
N TYR A 171 4.35 1.40 -12.52
CA TYR A 171 3.13 1.21 -11.71
C TYR A 171 3.37 1.24 -10.21
N PHE A 172 4.61 1.10 -9.76
CA PHE A 172 4.95 1.01 -8.33
C PHE A 172 5.94 2.07 -7.94
N LYS A 173 5.78 2.55 -6.72
CA LYS A 173 6.71 3.49 -6.10
C LYS A 173 7.28 2.90 -4.83
N ARG A 174 8.54 3.22 -4.54
CA ARG A 174 9.20 2.81 -3.31
C ARG A 174 8.78 3.70 -2.14
N PHE A 175 8.83 3.17 -0.92
CA PHE A 175 8.65 3.96 0.29
C PHE A 175 9.72 5.04 0.40
N GLU A 176 9.35 6.17 1.00
CA GLU A 176 10.31 7.22 1.33
C GLU A 176 10.99 6.88 2.67
N GLY A 177 12.33 6.85 2.65
CA GLY A 177 13.12 6.53 3.82
C GLY A 177 12.99 5.09 4.32
N GLU A 178 13.51 4.85 5.51
CA GLU A 178 13.45 3.55 6.15
C GLU A 178 12.21 3.44 7.06
N PRO A 179 11.61 2.25 7.15
CA PRO A 179 10.52 2.01 8.09
C PRO A 179 10.93 2.30 9.53
N VAL A 180 10.11 3.05 10.25
CA VAL A 180 10.35 3.39 11.65
C VAL A 180 9.71 2.34 12.55
N LEU A 181 10.53 1.60 13.28
CA LEU A 181 10.09 0.62 14.27
C LEU A 181 10.00 1.26 15.65
N LYS A 182 8.86 1.11 16.31
CA LYS A 182 8.63 1.53 17.70
C LYS A 182 8.10 0.38 18.53
N LYS A 183 8.41 0.40 19.81
CA LYS A 183 7.80 -0.45 20.84
C LYS A 183 7.09 0.45 21.81
N GLN A 184 5.82 0.20 22.07
CA GLN A 184 5.02 1.00 22.99
C GLN A 184 3.92 0.18 23.63
N PHE A 185 3.30 0.74 24.66
CA PHE A 185 2.03 0.22 25.18
C PHE A 185 0.85 0.71 24.36
N ASP A 186 -0.30 0.09 24.55
CA ASP A 186 -1.56 0.45 23.86
C ASP A 186 -2.08 1.84 24.21
N ASP A 187 -1.62 2.45 25.30
CA ASP A 187 -1.84 3.85 25.64
C ASP A 187 -0.89 4.84 24.93
N GLY A 188 0.02 4.34 24.09
CA GLY A 188 1.01 5.13 23.38
C GLY A 188 2.30 5.41 24.15
N THR A 189 2.40 5.01 25.43
CA THR A 189 3.63 5.18 26.20
C THR A 189 4.76 4.32 25.63
N PRO A 190 5.96 4.87 25.41
CA PRO A 190 7.09 4.09 24.94
C PRO A 190 7.40 2.90 25.89
N TRP A 191 7.59 1.73 25.30
CA TRP A 191 7.98 0.56 26.07
C TRP A 191 9.45 0.63 26.48
N SER A 192 9.73 0.34 27.74
CA SER A 192 11.07 0.08 28.24
C SER A 192 11.02 -0.99 29.31
N SER A 193 12.15 -1.68 29.55
CA SER A 193 12.22 -2.73 30.56
C SER A 193 11.97 -2.23 31.99
N SER A 194 12.25 -0.96 32.26
CA SER A 194 11.98 -0.32 33.56
C SER A 194 10.50 0.06 33.78
N VAL A 195 9.76 0.30 32.70
CA VAL A 195 8.33 0.69 32.76
C VAL A 195 7.43 -0.55 32.73
N TYR A 196 7.93 -1.70 32.32
CA TYR A 196 7.17 -2.93 32.16
C TYR A 196 6.44 -3.37 33.45
N GLN A 197 7.09 -3.25 34.60
CA GLN A 197 6.51 -3.72 35.86
C GLN A 197 5.35 -2.84 36.37
N ASP A 198 5.37 -1.55 36.07
CA ASP A 198 4.37 -0.60 36.54
C ASP A 198 3.11 -0.57 35.68
N LYS A 199 3.17 -1.18 34.50
CA LYS A 199 2.08 -1.17 33.51
C LYS A 199 1.57 -2.55 33.15
N SER A 200 1.41 -3.41 34.15
CA SER A 200 1.03 -4.82 33.97
C SER A 200 -0.34 -5.05 33.29
N THR A 201 -1.21 -4.03 33.30
CA THR A 201 -2.54 -4.08 32.66
C THR A 201 -2.53 -3.64 31.18
N LEU A 202 -1.46 -2.99 30.74
CA LEU A 202 -1.33 -2.50 29.36
C LEU A 202 -0.69 -3.55 28.46
N LYS A 203 -1.14 -3.60 27.22
CA LYS A 203 -0.59 -4.48 26.20
C LYS A 203 0.57 -3.82 25.51
N ALA A 204 1.72 -4.47 25.47
CA ALA A 204 2.84 -4.04 24.66
C ALA A 204 2.61 -4.42 23.20
N GLN A 205 2.97 -3.54 22.29
CA GLN A 205 2.86 -3.75 20.85
C GLN A 205 4.08 -3.23 20.10
N VAL A 206 4.38 -3.88 19.01
CA VAL A 206 5.41 -3.44 18.06
C VAL A 206 4.72 -2.72 16.91
N ILE A 207 5.21 -1.55 16.57
CA ILE A 207 4.64 -0.72 15.51
C ILE A 207 5.71 -0.45 14.46
N VAL A 208 5.35 -0.60 13.21
CA VAL A 208 6.18 -0.17 12.07
C VAL A 208 5.41 0.88 11.29
N THR A 209 6.01 2.04 11.13
CA THR A 209 5.44 3.14 10.34
C THR A 209 6.27 3.36 9.08
N ASN A 210 5.59 3.36 7.93
CA ASN A 210 6.15 3.71 6.63
C ASN A 210 5.56 5.04 6.18
N THR A 211 6.36 5.84 5.51
CA THR A 211 5.89 7.06 4.85
C THR A 211 5.83 6.83 3.34
N LEU A 212 4.67 7.07 2.77
CA LEU A 212 4.42 6.98 1.34
C LEU A 212 4.12 8.40 0.86
N SER A 213 4.76 8.82 -0.22
CA SER A 213 4.51 10.13 -0.79
C SER A 213 3.95 9.99 -2.20
N VAL A 214 2.81 10.61 -2.44
CA VAL A 214 2.22 10.79 -3.77
C VAL A 214 2.31 12.27 -4.11
N THR A 215 3.11 12.61 -5.11
CA THR A 215 3.32 13.98 -5.54
C THR A 215 2.32 14.39 -6.60
N LYS A 216 2.15 15.68 -6.84
CA LYS A 216 1.28 16.19 -7.91
C LYS A 216 1.71 15.76 -9.32
N TYR A 217 2.94 15.28 -9.47
CA TYR A 217 3.46 14.79 -10.76
C TYR A 217 3.20 13.30 -10.97
N ASP A 218 2.90 12.56 -9.88
CA ASP A 218 2.58 11.15 -9.96
C ASP A 218 1.23 10.95 -10.67
N GLY A 219 1.18 10.06 -11.65
CA GLY A 219 -0.02 9.78 -12.44
C GLY A 219 -0.38 10.84 -13.49
N ARG A 220 0.30 11.98 -13.53
CA ARG A 220 -0.05 13.10 -14.41
C ARG A 220 -0.15 12.70 -15.89
N ASP A 221 0.87 12.05 -16.40
CA ASP A 221 0.91 11.67 -17.81
C ASP A 221 -0.12 10.58 -18.14
N TYR A 222 -0.40 9.71 -17.19
CA TYR A 222 -1.49 8.75 -17.32
C TYR A 222 -2.84 9.45 -17.49
N PHE A 223 -3.15 10.46 -16.67
CA PHE A 223 -4.40 11.19 -16.75
C PHE A 223 -4.51 12.03 -18.03
N ILE A 224 -3.41 12.52 -18.56
CA ILE A 224 -3.36 13.26 -19.83
C ILE A 224 -3.64 12.33 -21.03
N HIS A 225 -3.08 11.12 -21.01
CA HIS A 225 -3.13 10.21 -22.15
C HIS A 225 -4.28 9.21 -22.11
N SER A 226 -4.92 9.01 -20.96
CA SER A 226 -6.10 8.15 -20.88
C SER A 226 -7.32 8.91 -21.40
N SER A 227 -7.82 8.48 -22.54
CA SER A 227 -9.01 9.05 -23.18
C SER A 227 -10.24 8.87 -22.29
N GLY A 228 -10.87 10.00 -21.95
CA GLY A 228 -12.21 10.04 -21.39
C GLY A 228 -12.26 10.44 -19.95
N ILE A 229 -12.40 9.93 -18.91
CA ILE A 229 -12.88 10.33 -17.60
C ILE A 229 -11.76 10.29 -16.54
N ASN A 230 -10.56 10.69 -16.90
CA ASN A 230 -9.46 10.76 -15.93
C ASN A 230 -9.33 12.17 -15.38
N ASP A 231 -9.96 12.35 -14.25
CA ASP A 231 -10.04 13.59 -13.49
C ASP A 231 -8.92 13.74 -12.44
N GLY A 232 -7.86 12.97 -12.57
CA GLY A 232 -6.72 13.01 -11.65
C GLY A 232 -6.98 12.34 -10.30
N ARG A 233 -8.09 11.60 -10.13
CA ARG A 233 -8.45 10.99 -8.86
C ARG A 233 -7.75 9.66 -8.63
N PHE A 234 -7.50 9.38 -7.36
CA PHE A 234 -7.19 8.04 -6.86
C PHE A 234 -7.94 7.80 -5.54
N ASN A 235 -8.23 6.55 -5.22
CA ASN A 235 -9.09 6.19 -4.09
C ASN A 235 -8.82 4.79 -3.53
N SER A 236 -7.74 4.18 -3.93
CA SER A 236 -7.25 2.93 -3.38
C SER A 236 -5.73 2.92 -3.32
N LEU A 237 -5.20 2.21 -2.33
CA LEU A 237 -3.77 2.05 -2.12
C LEU A 237 -3.49 0.64 -1.64
N GLU A 238 -2.44 0.04 -2.16
CA GLU A 238 -1.92 -1.25 -1.70
C GLU A 238 -0.45 -1.15 -1.34
N LEU A 239 -0.09 -1.71 -0.19
CA LEU A 239 1.30 -2.06 0.09
C LEU A 239 1.61 -3.39 -0.55
N CYS A 240 2.80 -3.49 -1.12
CA CYS A 240 3.23 -4.67 -1.84
C CYS A 240 4.53 -5.22 -1.27
N THR A 241 4.60 -6.55 -1.24
CA THR A 241 5.85 -7.29 -1.06
C THR A 241 6.42 -7.67 -2.41
N SER A 242 7.74 -7.72 -2.48
CA SER A 242 8.47 -8.11 -3.67
C SER A 242 9.87 -8.55 -3.30
N TRP A 243 10.58 -9.18 -4.18
CA TRP A 243 12.03 -9.32 -4.05
C TRP A 243 12.74 -8.64 -5.22
N GLY A 244 13.90 -8.09 -4.95
CA GLY A 244 14.64 -7.27 -5.89
C GLY A 244 15.88 -7.99 -6.43
N GLU A 245 16.09 -7.91 -7.74
CA GLU A 245 17.30 -8.35 -8.41
C GLU A 245 17.99 -7.15 -9.08
N SER A 246 19.30 -7.02 -8.89
CA SER A 246 20.06 -5.94 -9.52
C SER A 246 20.76 -6.46 -10.76
N ILE A 247 20.42 -5.88 -11.93
CA ILE A 247 21.01 -6.22 -13.22
C ILE A 247 21.49 -4.93 -13.88
N ASN A 248 22.76 -4.88 -14.28
CA ASN A 248 23.36 -3.71 -14.95
C ASN A 248 23.14 -2.39 -14.19
N GLY A 249 23.13 -2.44 -12.85
CA GLY A 249 22.92 -1.26 -11.99
C GLY A 249 21.47 -0.85 -11.81
N TYR A 250 20.51 -1.57 -12.37
CA TYR A 250 19.08 -1.34 -12.17
C TYR A 250 18.46 -2.43 -11.30
N THR A 251 17.60 -2.04 -10.36
CA THR A 251 16.82 -2.99 -9.57
C THR A 251 15.52 -3.32 -10.28
N TYR A 252 15.27 -4.60 -10.46
CA TYR A 252 14.00 -5.15 -10.94
C TYR A 252 13.30 -5.84 -9.78
N PHE A 253 12.06 -5.48 -9.52
CA PHE A 253 11.25 -6.15 -8.52
C PHE A 253 10.40 -7.23 -9.17
N GLN A 254 10.51 -8.41 -8.57
CA GLN A 254 9.86 -9.63 -9.04
C GLN A 254 8.74 -10.02 -8.07
N ASP A 255 7.78 -10.77 -8.61
CA ASP A 255 6.69 -11.34 -7.82
C ASP A 255 6.00 -10.32 -6.91
N ILE A 256 5.72 -9.12 -7.44
CA ILE A 256 5.05 -8.06 -6.68
C ILE A 256 3.64 -8.52 -6.32
N ARG A 257 3.31 -8.53 -5.03
CA ARG A 257 2.03 -8.99 -4.48
C ARG A 257 1.49 -8.02 -3.45
N PRO A 258 0.17 -7.75 -3.45
CA PRO A 258 -0.44 -6.91 -2.42
C PRO A 258 -0.46 -7.64 -1.07
N ILE A 259 0.03 -6.99 -0.02
CA ILE A 259 -0.04 -7.51 1.35
C ILE A 259 -1.17 -6.86 2.14
N THR A 260 -1.47 -5.61 1.86
CA THR A 260 -2.59 -4.89 2.47
C THR A 260 -3.22 -3.95 1.47
N ARG A 261 -4.53 -3.73 1.57
CA ARG A 261 -5.28 -2.77 0.74
C ARG A 261 -6.18 -1.90 1.59
N ILE A 262 -6.30 -0.64 1.20
CA ILE A 262 -7.30 0.28 1.71
C ILE A 262 -7.98 1.02 0.56
N ASN A 263 -9.30 1.19 0.69
CA ASN A 263 -10.09 2.08 -0.14
C ASN A 263 -10.49 3.31 0.67
N PHE A 264 -10.56 4.46 0.05
CA PHE A 264 -10.84 5.73 0.71
C PHE A 264 -11.58 6.69 -0.25
N PRO A 265 -12.18 7.78 0.26
CA PRO A 265 -12.82 8.79 -0.58
C PRO A 265 -11.86 9.39 -1.61
N ASN A 266 -12.39 9.74 -2.78
CA ASN A 266 -11.61 10.30 -3.88
C ASN A 266 -10.64 11.39 -3.43
N LYS A 267 -9.37 11.25 -3.81
CA LYS A 267 -8.33 12.26 -3.71
C LYS A 267 -7.89 12.64 -5.11
N TYR A 268 -7.64 13.91 -5.34
CA TYR A 268 -7.38 14.44 -6.68
C TYR A 268 -5.94 14.95 -6.79
N LEU A 269 -5.22 14.44 -7.77
CA LEU A 269 -3.91 14.94 -8.17
C LEU A 269 -4.12 15.97 -9.28
N ASN A 270 -4.00 17.23 -8.96
CA ASN A 270 -4.13 18.33 -9.89
C ASN A 270 -3.08 19.41 -9.62
N ASP A 271 -3.02 20.42 -10.46
CA ASP A 271 -2.01 21.48 -10.33
C ASP A 271 -2.17 22.35 -9.06
N LEU A 272 -3.32 22.25 -8.38
CA LEU A 272 -3.59 22.99 -7.14
C LEU A 272 -3.12 22.23 -5.89
N THR A 273 -2.78 20.95 -6.01
CA THR A 273 -2.31 20.13 -4.89
C THR A 273 -0.80 20.03 -4.88
N ALA A 274 -0.20 20.05 -3.70
CA ALA A 274 1.23 19.72 -3.53
C ALA A 274 1.49 18.21 -3.55
N GLY A 275 0.44 17.41 -3.39
CA GLY A 275 0.47 15.97 -3.24
C GLY A 275 -0.01 15.51 -1.85
N TRP A 276 0.25 14.27 -1.52
CA TRP A 276 -0.26 13.59 -0.35
C TRP A 276 0.88 12.88 0.39
N ASP A 277 0.99 13.09 1.69
CA ASP A 277 1.82 12.27 2.57
C ASP A 277 0.93 11.24 3.26
N ILE A 278 1.27 9.97 3.12
CA ILE A 278 0.49 8.86 3.62
C ILE A 278 1.31 8.14 4.68
N SER A 279 0.90 8.27 5.92
CA SER A 279 1.49 7.54 7.04
C SER A 279 0.81 6.18 7.15
N TYR A 280 1.59 5.13 6.99
CA TYR A 280 1.11 3.76 6.99
C TYR A 280 1.69 3.02 8.20
N THR A 281 0.85 2.79 9.19
CA THR A 281 1.25 2.18 10.47
C THR A 281 0.73 0.76 10.57
N ILE A 282 1.62 -0.18 10.82
CA ILE A 282 1.33 -1.60 11.00
C ILE A 282 1.59 -1.98 12.46
N TYR A 283 0.62 -2.61 13.10
CA TYR A 283 0.68 -3.10 14.46
C TYR A 283 0.88 -4.62 14.45
N PHE A 284 1.83 -5.10 15.26
CA PHE A 284 2.18 -6.50 15.41
C PHE A 284 1.89 -7.02 16.81
#